data_32339f2ffabdfb639cbe2b11d3366025
#
_entry.id   32339f2ffabdfb639cbe2b11d3366025
#
_cell.length_a   1.000
_cell.length_b   1.000
_cell.length_c   1.000
_cell.angle_alpha   90.00
_cell.angle_beta   90.00
_cell.angle_gamma   90.00
#
_symmetry.space_group_name_H-M   'P 1'
#
loop_
_entity.id
_entity.type
_entity.pdbx_description
1 polymer ?
#
loop_
_entity_poly.entity_id
_entity_poly.type
_entity_poly.pdbx_seq_one_letter_code
_entity_poly.pdbx_strand_id
1 'polypeptide(L)'
;MVSESQNLLEVQDIHTFIGQYHILQGVSVEVPRGSITAILGRNGAGKSTTLKTILGLTPPNRGRITFNGQEIQGWRSYDIAKLGIGFVPENRAIFRDLSVLENLEIAERKNGDLARKQDLIFELFPDLKRLIHLSGNHLSGGQQQMLAIARALVADNLLLLIDEPSEGLAPVIIENLMDAIRQLSAETTVVLVEQNFLVARQLAEYYVIIEEGRSVKHGDMLDLIEDQESIHHYLGAA
;
A
#
# COMPACT_ATOMS: atom_id res chain seq x y z
N MET A 1 -10.64 -27.84 11.33
CA MET A 1 -10.53 -27.04 10.10
C MET A 1 -10.82 -25.61 10.52
N VAL A 2 -9.81 -24.77 10.61
CA VAL A 2 -9.99 -23.32 10.80
C VAL A 2 -10.63 -22.84 9.51
N SER A 3 -11.83 -22.27 9.56
CA SER A 3 -12.45 -21.55 8.44
C SER A 3 -11.42 -20.52 7.97
N GLU A 4 -10.89 -20.66 6.75
CA GLU A 4 -10.09 -19.59 6.16
C GLU A 4 -10.97 -18.34 6.16
N SER A 5 -10.57 -17.32 6.90
CA SER A 5 -11.22 -16.01 6.86
C SER A 5 -11.18 -15.51 5.41
N GLN A 6 -12.31 -15.08 4.89
CA GLN A 6 -12.39 -14.49 3.55
C GLN A 6 -11.47 -13.25 3.46
N ASN A 7 -11.24 -12.58 4.60
CA ASN A 7 -10.35 -11.42 4.71
C ASN A 7 -8.92 -11.84 5.08
N LEU A 8 -7.95 -11.29 4.36
CA LEU A 8 -6.52 -11.42 4.68
C LEU A 8 -6.12 -10.47 5.82
N LEU A 9 -6.67 -9.26 5.81
CA LEU A 9 -6.45 -8.25 6.85
C LEU A 9 -7.80 -7.74 7.36
N GLU A 10 -7.92 -7.66 8.67
CA GLU A 10 -9.05 -7.03 9.36
C GLU A 10 -8.52 -6.03 10.38
N VAL A 11 -8.96 -4.80 10.26
CA VAL A 11 -8.69 -3.70 11.19
C VAL A 11 -10.02 -3.31 11.82
N GLN A 12 -10.11 -3.32 13.15
CA GLN A 12 -11.34 -3.11 13.88
C GLN A 12 -11.17 -2.01 14.92
N ASP A 13 -11.89 -0.91 14.73
CA ASP A 13 -12.01 0.22 15.68
C ASP A 13 -10.65 0.69 16.25
N ILE A 14 -9.65 0.87 15.37
CA ILE A 14 -8.32 1.29 15.84
C ILE A 14 -8.30 2.78 16.20
N HIS A 15 -7.69 3.07 17.35
CA HIS A 15 -7.42 4.41 17.84
C HIS A 15 -5.91 4.59 17.99
N THR A 16 -5.37 5.64 17.37
CA THR A 16 -3.92 5.87 17.35
C THR A 16 -3.60 7.32 17.64
N PHE A 17 -2.62 7.54 18.51
CA PHE A 17 -2.12 8.85 18.87
C PHE A 17 -0.71 9.08 18.32
N ILE A 18 -0.43 10.30 17.85
CA ILE A 18 0.92 10.77 17.54
C ILE A 18 1.20 11.96 18.47
N GLY A 19 2.06 11.72 19.46
CA GLY A 19 2.22 12.66 20.57
C GLY A 19 0.90 12.82 21.35
N GLN A 20 0.40 14.05 21.41
CA GLN A 20 -0.89 14.36 22.07
C GLN A 20 -2.09 14.33 21.12
N TYR A 21 -1.88 14.15 19.82
CA TYR A 21 -2.93 14.24 18.81
C TYR A 21 -3.57 12.88 18.56
N HIS A 22 -4.89 12.79 18.68
CA HIS A 22 -5.68 11.60 18.38
C HIS A 22 -5.96 11.55 16.88
N ILE A 23 -5.09 10.85 16.13
CA ILE A 23 -5.14 10.85 14.66
C ILE A 23 -6.17 9.85 14.13
N LEU A 24 -6.17 8.62 14.66
CA LEU A 24 -7.19 7.62 14.30
C LEU A 24 -8.18 7.49 15.45
N GLN A 25 -9.46 7.61 15.14
CA GLN A 25 -10.56 7.75 16.10
C GLN A 25 -11.65 6.69 15.89
N GLY A 26 -11.26 5.48 15.50
CA GLY A 26 -12.18 4.38 15.22
C GLY A 26 -12.15 4.00 13.75
N VAL A 27 -10.96 3.71 13.19
CA VAL A 27 -10.82 3.22 11.82
C VAL A 27 -11.01 1.72 11.78
N SER A 28 -11.86 1.27 10.85
CA SER A 28 -12.07 -0.14 10.52
C SER A 28 -11.86 -0.36 9.02
N VAL A 29 -11.14 -1.42 8.66
CA VAL A 29 -10.83 -1.78 7.27
C VAL A 29 -10.88 -3.29 7.14
N GLU A 30 -11.55 -3.79 6.12
CA GLU A 30 -11.55 -5.19 5.72
C GLU A 30 -10.90 -5.32 4.36
N VAL A 31 -9.99 -6.30 4.23
CA VAL A 31 -9.24 -6.54 3.00
C VAL A 31 -9.42 -8.01 2.59
N PRO A 32 -10.29 -8.28 1.63
CA PRO A 32 -10.47 -9.63 1.11
C PRO A 32 -9.19 -10.15 0.45
N ARG A 33 -8.92 -11.44 0.59
CA ARG A 33 -7.75 -12.09 0.01
C ARG A 33 -7.80 -12.05 -1.51
N GLY A 34 -6.66 -11.68 -2.14
CA GLY A 34 -6.51 -11.64 -3.59
C GLY A 34 -7.22 -10.45 -4.25
N SER A 35 -7.57 -9.41 -3.48
CA SER A 35 -8.21 -8.19 -4.00
C SER A 35 -7.32 -6.95 -3.85
N ILE A 36 -7.73 -5.88 -4.50
CA ILE A 36 -7.24 -4.53 -4.25
C ILE A 36 -8.30 -3.77 -3.45
N THR A 37 -7.95 -3.33 -2.24
CA THR A 37 -8.79 -2.47 -1.41
C THR A 37 -8.21 -1.06 -1.37
N ALA A 38 -9.00 -0.05 -1.76
CA ALA A 38 -8.58 1.35 -1.69
C ALA A 38 -8.97 1.98 -0.34
N ILE A 39 -8.02 2.65 0.30
CA ILE A 39 -8.27 3.57 1.41
C ILE A 39 -8.27 4.98 0.84
N LEU A 40 -9.44 5.62 0.83
CA LEU A 40 -9.69 6.92 0.24
C LEU A 40 -9.91 7.99 1.31
N GLY A 41 -9.72 9.25 0.94
CA GLY A 41 -9.97 10.39 1.81
C GLY A 41 -9.06 11.57 1.49
N ARG A 42 -9.38 12.72 2.05
CA ARG A 42 -8.60 13.96 1.86
C ARG A 42 -7.24 13.89 2.56
N ASN A 43 -6.34 14.82 2.21
CA ASN A 43 -5.07 14.96 2.93
C ASN A 43 -5.32 15.24 4.42
N GLY A 44 -4.54 14.55 5.27
CA GLY A 44 -4.71 14.64 6.73
C GLY A 44 -5.84 13.80 7.33
N ALA A 45 -6.62 13.06 6.52
CA ALA A 45 -7.73 12.23 7.03
C ALA A 45 -7.29 11.04 7.91
N GLY A 46 -6.00 10.65 7.87
CA GLY A 46 -5.46 9.53 8.64
C GLY A 46 -5.04 8.31 7.82
N LYS A 47 -5.11 8.36 6.48
CA LYS A 47 -4.81 7.24 5.58
C LYS A 47 -3.43 6.62 5.81
N SER A 48 -2.35 7.40 5.65
CA SER A 48 -0.96 6.93 5.87
C SER A 48 -0.72 6.50 7.32
N THR A 49 -1.40 7.14 8.29
CA THR A 49 -1.33 6.72 9.69
C THR A 49 -1.97 5.35 9.89
N THR A 50 -3.04 5.03 9.18
CA THR A 50 -3.66 3.70 9.19
C THR A 50 -2.66 2.64 8.73
N LEU A 51 -1.95 2.86 7.60
CA LEU A 51 -0.91 1.93 7.15
C LEU A 51 0.23 1.80 8.17
N LYS A 52 0.70 2.91 8.72
CA LYS A 52 1.76 2.90 9.76
C LYS A 52 1.31 2.16 11.03
N THR A 53 0.02 2.24 11.38
CA THR A 53 -0.54 1.52 12.52
C THR A 53 -0.59 0.00 12.24
N ILE A 54 -1.02 -0.42 11.05
CA ILE A 54 -1.01 -1.83 10.62
C ILE A 54 0.41 -2.39 10.67
N LEU A 55 1.40 -1.61 10.24
CA LEU A 55 2.82 -1.99 10.23
C LEU A 55 3.50 -1.96 11.61
N GLY A 56 2.80 -1.57 12.67
CA GLY A 56 3.39 -1.44 14.01
C GLY A 56 4.40 -0.30 14.16
N LEU A 57 4.46 0.63 13.18
CA LEU A 57 5.30 1.83 13.25
C LEU A 57 4.70 2.88 14.19
N THR A 58 3.40 2.91 14.33
CA THR A 58 2.64 3.75 15.26
C THR A 58 1.55 2.89 15.88
N PRO A 59 1.86 2.09 16.93
CA PRO A 59 0.93 1.11 17.49
C PRO A 59 -0.40 1.73 17.94
N PRO A 60 -1.53 1.02 17.77
CA PRO A 60 -2.82 1.52 18.24
C PRO A 60 -2.90 1.48 19.77
N ASN A 61 -3.59 2.46 20.35
CA ASN A 61 -3.90 2.48 21.78
C ASN A 61 -5.13 1.60 22.10
N ARG A 62 -6.00 1.40 21.11
CA ARG A 62 -7.22 0.61 21.19
C ARG A 62 -7.56 0.04 19.82
N GLY A 63 -8.35 -1.01 19.80
CA GLY A 63 -8.79 -1.73 18.61
C GLY A 63 -7.99 -2.98 18.35
N ARG A 64 -8.30 -3.67 17.27
CA ARG A 64 -7.71 -4.95 16.90
C ARG A 64 -7.23 -4.93 15.45
N ILE A 65 -6.12 -5.60 15.19
CA ILE A 65 -5.60 -5.83 13.84
C ILE A 65 -5.32 -7.31 13.70
N THR A 66 -6.01 -7.95 12.77
CA THR A 66 -5.84 -9.38 12.47
C THR A 66 -5.30 -9.53 11.05
N PHE A 67 -4.18 -10.21 10.91
CA PHE A 67 -3.59 -10.53 9.62
C PHE A 67 -3.47 -12.05 9.46
N ASN A 68 -4.06 -12.59 8.40
CA ASN A 68 -4.09 -14.03 8.11
C ASN A 68 -4.55 -14.87 9.32
N GLY A 69 -5.59 -14.39 10.02
CA GLY A 69 -6.15 -15.04 11.22
C GLY A 69 -5.35 -14.83 12.51
N GLN A 70 -4.25 -14.07 12.49
CA GLN A 70 -3.39 -13.80 13.64
C GLN A 70 -3.49 -12.34 14.09
N GLU A 71 -3.71 -12.11 15.38
CA GLU A 71 -3.68 -10.77 15.97
C GLU A 71 -2.24 -10.23 15.99
N ILE A 72 -2.03 -9.03 15.42
CA ILE A 72 -0.71 -8.40 15.27
C ILE A 72 -0.60 -7.02 15.92
N GLN A 73 -1.69 -6.48 16.51
CA GLN A 73 -1.61 -5.19 17.19
C GLN A 73 -0.56 -5.24 18.31
N GLY A 74 0.30 -4.21 18.36
CA GLY A 74 1.38 -4.12 19.33
C GLY A 74 2.62 -4.95 18.99
N TRP A 75 2.64 -5.66 17.88
CA TRP A 75 3.86 -6.33 17.40
C TRP A 75 4.87 -5.30 16.89
N ARG A 76 6.14 -5.68 16.90
CA ARG A 76 7.20 -4.86 16.31
C ARG A 76 7.15 -4.93 14.80
N SER A 77 7.41 -3.81 14.13
CA SER A 77 7.31 -3.69 12.66
C SER A 77 8.11 -4.75 11.89
N TYR A 78 9.29 -5.12 12.38
CA TYR A 78 10.11 -6.15 11.73
C TYR A 78 9.53 -7.57 11.88
N ASP A 79 8.77 -7.86 12.93
CA ASP A 79 8.08 -9.15 13.08
C ASP A 79 6.82 -9.18 12.18
N ILE A 80 6.11 -8.06 12.07
CA ILE A 80 4.99 -7.89 11.12
C ILE A 80 5.46 -8.09 9.68
N ALA A 81 6.60 -7.49 9.31
CA ALA A 81 7.17 -7.66 7.98
C ALA A 81 7.48 -9.12 7.63
N LYS A 82 7.94 -9.93 8.61
CA LYS A 82 8.22 -11.37 8.42
C LYS A 82 6.96 -12.20 8.12
N LEU A 83 5.77 -11.71 8.47
CA LEU A 83 4.51 -12.37 8.13
C LEU A 83 4.16 -12.26 6.63
N GLY A 84 4.93 -11.50 5.85
CA GLY A 84 4.68 -11.29 4.43
C GLY A 84 3.87 -10.01 4.15
N ILE A 85 4.05 -8.96 4.94
CA ILE A 85 3.54 -7.64 4.64
C ILE A 85 4.66 -6.79 4.05
N GLY A 86 4.47 -6.34 2.80
CA GLY A 86 5.33 -5.36 2.12
C GLY A 86 4.77 -3.94 2.24
N PHE A 87 5.64 -2.94 2.12
CA PHE A 87 5.24 -1.54 2.22
C PHE A 87 5.98 -0.65 1.23
N VAL A 88 5.23 0.17 0.52
CA VAL A 88 5.71 1.23 -0.37
C VAL A 88 5.23 2.56 0.21
N PRO A 89 6.09 3.36 0.85
CA PRO A 89 5.70 4.64 1.43
C PRO A 89 5.59 5.74 0.37
N GLU A 90 4.77 6.76 0.63
CA GLU A 90 4.55 7.96 -0.17
C GLU A 90 5.87 8.64 -0.63
N ASN A 91 6.84 8.76 0.27
CA ASN A 91 8.15 9.38 0.00
C ASN A 91 9.12 8.47 -0.75
N ARG A 92 8.62 7.33 -1.29
CA ARG A 92 9.39 6.31 -2.05
C ARG A 92 10.46 5.57 -1.23
N ALA A 93 11.14 6.25 -0.29
CA ALA A 93 12.16 5.74 0.63
C ALA A 93 13.24 4.86 -0.05
N ILE A 94 13.68 5.23 -1.27
CA ILE A 94 14.80 4.58 -1.95
C ILE A 94 16.14 5.05 -1.35
N PHE A 95 17.17 4.22 -1.45
CA PHE A 95 18.53 4.61 -1.12
C PHE A 95 19.14 5.34 -2.31
N ARG A 96 19.15 6.67 -2.25
CA ARG A 96 19.48 7.53 -3.39
C ARG A 96 20.93 7.39 -3.86
N ASP A 97 21.86 7.10 -2.95
CA ASP A 97 23.29 6.96 -3.26
C ASP A 97 23.65 5.57 -3.78
N LEU A 98 22.75 4.60 -3.63
CA LEU A 98 22.90 3.26 -4.15
C LEU A 98 22.36 3.16 -5.58
N SER A 99 22.93 2.25 -6.37
CA SER A 99 22.41 1.88 -7.68
C SER A 99 21.04 1.21 -7.57
N VAL A 100 20.35 1.07 -8.71
CA VAL A 100 19.10 0.31 -8.80
C VAL A 100 19.33 -1.12 -8.29
N LEU A 101 20.40 -1.79 -8.74
CA LEU A 101 20.73 -3.15 -8.30
C LEU A 101 20.91 -3.23 -6.78
N GLU A 102 21.75 -2.39 -6.19
CA GLU A 102 22.00 -2.37 -4.76
C GLU A 102 20.73 -2.06 -3.95
N ASN A 103 19.84 -1.20 -4.46
CA ASN A 103 18.52 -0.97 -3.88
C ASN A 103 17.65 -2.24 -3.85
N LEU A 104 17.71 -3.06 -4.89
CA LEU A 104 17.00 -4.33 -4.96
C LEU A 104 17.64 -5.38 -4.04
N GLU A 105 18.96 -5.52 -4.07
CA GLU A 105 19.70 -6.48 -3.25
C GLU A 105 19.48 -6.27 -1.75
N ILE A 106 19.50 -5.01 -1.27
CA ILE A 106 19.29 -4.69 0.15
C ILE A 106 17.85 -4.97 0.62
N ALA A 107 16.91 -5.18 -0.30
CA ALA A 107 15.53 -5.52 0.00
C ALA A 107 15.31 -7.03 0.20
N GLU A 108 16.30 -7.87 -0.06
CA GLU A 108 16.21 -9.31 0.17
C GLU A 108 15.96 -9.61 1.66
N ARG A 109 14.98 -10.44 1.96
CA ARG A 109 14.78 -11.01 3.31
C ARG A 109 15.48 -12.34 3.47
N LYS A 110 15.69 -13.05 2.36
CA LYS A 110 16.43 -14.31 2.28
C LYS A 110 17.36 -14.23 1.08
N ASN A 111 18.53 -14.83 1.22
CA ASN A 111 19.47 -14.89 0.11
C ASN A 111 18.84 -15.54 -1.13
N GLY A 112 18.93 -14.86 -2.27
CA GLY A 112 18.38 -15.28 -3.54
C GLY A 112 16.92 -14.86 -3.79
N ASP A 113 16.31 -14.05 -2.94
CA ASP A 113 14.97 -13.50 -3.18
C ASP A 113 14.95 -12.71 -4.48
N LEU A 114 15.93 -11.84 -4.73
CA LEU A 114 16.05 -11.05 -5.95
C LEU A 114 16.18 -11.94 -7.18
N ALA A 115 17.03 -12.95 -7.12
CA ALA A 115 17.24 -13.86 -8.26
C ALA A 115 15.95 -14.58 -8.69
N ARG A 116 15.03 -14.86 -7.74
CA ARG A 116 13.72 -15.46 -8.05
C ARG A 116 12.72 -14.46 -8.63
N LYS A 117 12.80 -13.20 -8.24
CA LYS A 117 11.81 -12.16 -8.59
C LYS A 117 12.26 -11.20 -9.68
N GLN A 118 13.53 -11.20 -10.07
CA GLN A 118 14.08 -10.22 -11.01
C GLN A 118 13.39 -10.23 -12.39
N ASP A 119 12.99 -11.40 -12.90
CA ASP A 119 12.33 -11.49 -14.19
C ASP A 119 10.97 -10.79 -14.15
N LEU A 120 10.16 -11.06 -13.11
CA LEU A 120 8.89 -10.37 -12.87
C LEU A 120 9.10 -8.84 -12.68
N ILE A 121 10.07 -8.45 -11.86
CA ILE A 121 10.37 -7.04 -11.61
C ILE A 121 10.74 -6.32 -12.90
N PHE A 122 11.56 -6.93 -13.77
CA PHE A 122 11.98 -6.31 -15.01
C PHE A 122 10.93 -6.40 -16.14
N GLU A 123 9.99 -7.34 -16.05
CA GLU A 123 8.79 -7.36 -16.88
C GLU A 123 7.87 -6.20 -16.54
N LEU A 124 7.59 -5.99 -15.25
CA LEU A 124 6.76 -4.89 -14.75
C LEU A 124 7.41 -3.52 -14.97
N PHE A 125 8.71 -3.43 -14.80
CA PHE A 125 9.48 -2.17 -14.85
C PHE A 125 10.71 -2.29 -15.77
N PRO A 126 10.54 -2.36 -17.11
CA PRO A 126 11.65 -2.56 -18.05
C PRO A 126 12.74 -1.47 -17.96
N ASP A 127 12.36 -0.26 -17.58
CA ASP A 127 13.30 0.85 -17.40
C ASP A 127 14.32 0.55 -16.31
N LEU A 128 13.94 -0.09 -15.22
CA LEU A 128 14.86 -0.43 -14.14
C LEU A 128 15.97 -1.39 -14.61
N LYS A 129 15.64 -2.31 -15.52
CA LYS A 129 16.65 -3.20 -16.12
C LYS A 129 17.70 -2.44 -16.88
N ARG A 130 17.31 -1.41 -17.67
CA ARG A 130 18.24 -0.57 -18.45
C ARG A 130 19.07 0.32 -17.54
N LEU A 131 18.54 0.71 -16.39
CA LEU A 131 19.14 1.63 -15.43
C LEU A 131 19.79 0.91 -14.24
N ILE A 132 20.03 -0.40 -14.35
CA ILE A 132 20.38 -1.28 -13.22
C ILE A 132 21.61 -0.80 -12.42
N HIS A 133 22.57 -0.17 -13.08
CA HIS A 133 23.79 0.37 -12.46
C HIS A 133 23.72 1.88 -12.18
N LEU A 134 22.58 2.54 -12.49
CA LEU A 134 22.43 3.96 -12.23
C LEU A 134 22.06 4.20 -10.78
N SER A 135 22.68 5.21 -10.16
CA SER A 135 22.35 5.63 -8.78
C SER A 135 20.93 6.21 -8.71
N GLY A 136 20.25 5.97 -7.60
CA GLY A 136 18.91 6.47 -7.32
C GLY A 136 18.77 8.00 -7.43
N ASN A 137 19.86 8.75 -7.20
CA ASN A 137 19.90 10.20 -7.38
C ASN A 137 19.68 10.66 -8.83
N HIS A 138 19.99 9.82 -9.80
CA HIS A 138 19.88 10.13 -11.23
C HIS A 138 18.56 9.64 -11.86
N LEU A 139 17.73 8.97 -11.08
CA LEU A 139 16.41 8.50 -11.52
C LEU A 139 15.39 9.65 -11.52
N SER A 140 14.53 9.67 -12.53
CA SER A 140 13.34 10.54 -12.53
C SER A 140 12.38 10.15 -11.38
N GLY A 141 11.45 11.05 -11.03
CA GLY A 141 10.46 10.78 -10.00
C GLY A 141 9.65 9.49 -10.24
N GLY A 142 9.24 9.25 -11.49
CA GLY A 142 8.54 8.01 -11.87
C GLY A 142 9.41 6.77 -11.74
N GLN A 143 10.69 6.84 -12.16
CA GLN A 143 11.63 5.74 -12.01
C GLN A 143 11.94 5.43 -10.54
N GLN A 144 12.01 6.46 -9.68
CA GLN A 144 12.14 6.27 -8.24
C GLN A 144 10.92 5.58 -7.64
N GLN A 145 9.70 5.90 -8.12
CA GLN A 145 8.48 5.24 -7.69
C GLN A 145 8.45 3.77 -8.14
N MET A 146 8.81 3.49 -9.39
CA MET A 146 8.95 2.13 -9.90
C MET A 146 9.96 1.32 -9.06
N LEU A 147 11.11 1.94 -8.72
CA LEU A 147 12.12 1.30 -7.86
C LEU A 147 11.61 1.04 -6.45
N ALA A 148 10.83 1.95 -5.86
CA ALA A 148 10.23 1.75 -4.53
C ALA A 148 9.29 0.53 -4.50
N ILE A 149 8.46 0.37 -5.54
CA ILE A 149 7.58 -0.80 -5.68
C ILE A 149 8.40 -2.06 -5.96
N ALA A 150 9.35 -2.00 -6.90
CA ALA A 150 10.23 -3.12 -7.22
C ALA A 150 10.94 -3.67 -5.97
N ARG A 151 11.44 -2.79 -5.10
CA ARG A 151 12.05 -3.19 -3.81
C ARG A 151 11.08 -3.95 -2.91
N ALA A 152 9.83 -3.51 -2.84
CA ALA A 152 8.83 -4.22 -2.04
C ALA A 152 8.51 -5.61 -2.61
N LEU A 153 8.72 -5.82 -3.92
CA LEU A 153 8.45 -7.09 -4.61
C LEU A 153 9.59 -8.11 -4.53
N VAL A 154 10.79 -7.69 -4.12
CA VAL A 154 11.94 -8.61 -3.98
C VAL A 154 11.61 -9.75 -3.01
N ALA A 155 10.94 -9.44 -1.90
CA ALA A 155 10.48 -10.44 -0.95
C ALA A 155 9.08 -10.97 -1.30
N ASP A 156 8.80 -12.23 -0.96
CA ASP A 156 7.45 -12.77 -1.08
C ASP A 156 6.50 -12.08 -0.07
N ASN A 157 5.45 -11.45 -0.58
CA ASN A 157 4.44 -10.79 0.23
C ASN A 157 3.06 -11.41 0.00
N LEU A 158 2.32 -11.61 1.10
CA LEU A 158 0.90 -11.94 1.06
C LEU A 158 0.06 -10.67 0.88
N LEU A 159 0.54 -9.56 1.45
CA LEU A 159 -0.11 -8.24 1.43
C LEU A 159 0.92 -7.18 1.05
N LEU A 160 0.57 -6.30 0.12
CA LEU A 160 1.34 -5.13 -0.22
C LEU A 160 0.54 -3.86 0.13
N LEU A 161 1.10 -3.02 1.00
CA LEU A 161 0.56 -1.72 1.37
C LEU A 161 1.26 -0.66 0.53
N ILE A 162 0.51 0.16 -0.22
CA ILE A 162 1.04 1.20 -1.11
C ILE A 162 0.41 2.54 -0.73
N ASP A 163 1.26 3.51 -0.39
CA ASP A 163 0.84 4.83 0.10
C ASP A 163 1.03 5.89 -0.97
N GLU A 164 -0.08 6.41 -1.51
CA GLU A 164 -0.19 7.51 -2.49
C GLU A 164 0.80 7.40 -3.69
N PRO A 165 0.80 6.26 -4.40
CA PRO A 165 1.82 6.01 -5.43
C PRO A 165 1.70 6.93 -6.65
N SER A 166 0.55 7.54 -6.90
CA SER A 166 0.32 8.41 -8.07
C SER A 166 0.76 9.86 -7.84
N GLU A 167 1.09 10.24 -6.58
CA GLU A 167 1.35 11.62 -6.23
C GLU A 167 2.58 12.19 -6.96
N GLY A 168 2.39 13.36 -7.59
CA GLY A 168 3.47 14.10 -8.29
C GLY A 168 4.01 13.39 -9.52
N LEU A 169 3.29 12.44 -10.10
CA LEU A 169 3.67 11.73 -11.32
C LEU A 169 2.93 12.26 -12.55
N ALA A 170 3.59 12.18 -13.71
CA ALA A 170 2.97 12.49 -14.99
C ALA A 170 1.93 11.40 -15.37
N PRO A 171 0.83 11.73 -16.09
CA PRO A 171 -0.24 10.79 -16.43
C PRO A 171 0.25 9.48 -17.05
N VAL A 172 1.18 9.51 -17.99
CA VAL A 172 1.72 8.30 -18.63
C VAL A 172 2.46 7.39 -17.65
N ILE A 173 3.08 7.95 -16.61
CA ILE A 173 3.73 7.17 -15.55
C ILE A 173 2.69 6.53 -14.64
N ILE A 174 1.60 7.25 -14.35
CA ILE A 174 0.48 6.71 -13.57
C ILE A 174 -0.16 5.51 -14.29
N GLU A 175 -0.36 5.59 -15.61
CA GLU A 175 -0.88 4.46 -16.40
C GLU A 175 0.02 3.22 -16.29
N ASN A 176 1.32 3.38 -16.52
CA ASN A 176 2.28 2.28 -16.37
C ASN A 176 2.29 1.69 -14.95
N LEU A 177 2.17 2.55 -13.94
CA LEU A 177 2.10 2.15 -12.55
C LEU A 177 0.84 1.36 -12.24
N MET A 178 -0.31 1.80 -12.75
CA MET A 178 -1.59 1.09 -12.59
C MET A 178 -1.54 -0.29 -13.24
N ASP A 179 -0.95 -0.41 -14.43
CA ASP A 179 -0.79 -1.71 -15.10
C ASP A 179 0.09 -2.66 -14.28
N ALA A 180 1.19 -2.15 -13.71
CA ALA A 180 2.04 -2.94 -12.82
C ALA A 180 1.29 -3.39 -11.55
N ILE A 181 0.54 -2.50 -10.88
CA ILE A 181 -0.25 -2.85 -9.69
C ILE A 181 -1.33 -3.89 -10.04
N ARG A 182 -1.99 -3.75 -11.18
CA ARG A 182 -3.00 -4.72 -11.66
C ARG A 182 -2.39 -6.10 -11.91
N GLN A 183 -1.21 -6.17 -12.51
CA GLN A 183 -0.52 -7.45 -12.70
C GLN A 183 -0.10 -8.07 -11.37
N LEU A 184 0.38 -7.27 -10.42
CA LEU A 184 0.76 -7.72 -9.08
C LEU A 184 -0.40 -8.27 -8.27
N SER A 185 -1.60 -7.70 -8.41
CA SER A 185 -2.78 -8.14 -7.68
C SER A 185 -3.24 -9.55 -8.04
N ALA A 186 -2.79 -10.10 -9.16
CA ALA A 186 -3.04 -11.50 -9.52
C ALA A 186 -2.41 -12.50 -8.54
N GLU A 187 -1.32 -12.12 -7.86
CA GLU A 187 -0.59 -13.00 -6.93
C GLU A 187 -0.55 -12.47 -5.49
N THR A 188 -0.83 -11.19 -5.28
CA THR A 188 -0.65 -10.51 -3.99
C THR A 188 -1.87 -9.65 -3.67
N THR A 189 -2.39 -9.74 -2.45
CA THR A 189 -3.43 -8.82 -1.97
C THR A 189 -2.84 -7.41 -1.82
N VAL A 190 -3.58 -6.37 -2.21
CA VAL A 190 -3.09 -4.99 -2.21
C VAL A 190 -4.00 -4.09 -1.39
N VAL A 191 -3.43 -3.26 -0.53
CA VAL A 191 -4.09 -2.08 0.04
C VAL A 191 -3.46 -0.86 -0.60
N LEU A 192 -4.27 -0.08 -1.29
CA LEU A 192 -3.87 1.13 -1.98
C LEU A 192 -4.42 2.35 -1.25
N VAL A 193 -3.57 3.18 -0.67
CA VAL A 193 -3.97 4.51 -0.20
C VAL A 193 -3.88 5.47 -1.35
N GLU A 194 -4.97 6.19 -1.62
CA GLU A 194 -5.03 7.18 -2.71
C GLU A 194 -5.93 8.36 -2.33
N GLN A 195 -5.53 9.54 -2.78
CA GLN A 195 -6.39 10.71 -2.83
C GLN A 195 -7.06 10.83 -4.20
N ASN A 196 -6.37 10.38 -5.25
CA ASN A 196 -6.89 10.43 -6.62
C ASN A 196 -7.92 9.31 -6.84
N PHE A 197 -9.21 9.68 -6.77
CA PHE A 197 -10.30 8.74 -6.98
C PHE A 197 -10.27 8.11 -8.37
N LEU A 198 -9.81 8.83 -9.41
CA LEU A 198 -9.73 8.30 -10.78
C LEU A 198 -8.74 7.14 -10.90
N VAL A 199 -7.68 7.15 -10.11
CA VAL A 199 -6.71 6.04 -10.02
C VAL A 199 -7.32 4.88 -9.23
N ALA A 200 -7.86 5.16 -8.05
CA ALA A 200 -8.42 4.15 -7.17
C ALA A 200 -9.56 3.35 -7.83
N ARG A 201 -10.51 4.02 -8.50
CA ARG A 201 -11.67 3.38 -9.16
C ARG A 201 -11.29 2.45 -10.32
N GLN A 202 -10.10 2.62 -10.90
CA GLN A 202 -9.62 1.78 -11.99
C GLN A 202 -8.90 0.51 -11.52
N LEU A 203 -8.49 0.49 -10.25
CA LEU A 203 -7.68 -0.59 -9.68
C LEU A 203 -8.45 -1.40 -8.64
N ALA A 204 -9.18 -0.75 -7.75
CA ALA A 204 -9.72 -1.38 -6.55
C ALA A 204 -11.09 -1.99 -6.77
N GLU A 205 -11.31 -3.16 -6.19
CA GLU A 205 -12.62 -3.83 -6.08
C GLU A 205 -13.39 -3.34 -4.85
N TYR A 206 -12.67 -3.01 -3.76
CA TYR A 206 -13.25 -2.56 -2.50
C TYR A 206 -12.69 -1.20 -2.09
N TYR A 207 -13.47 -0.48 -1.29
CA TYR A 207 -13.02 0.80 -0.77
C TYR A 207 -13.38 1.00 0.70
N VAL A 208 -12.60 1.85 1.36
CA VAL A 208 -12.92 2.46 2.65
C VAL A 208 -12.61 3.94 2.56
N ILE A 209 -13.57 4.80 2.92
CA ILE A 209 -13.35 6.25 3.02
C ILE A 209 -13.00 6.60 4.47
N ILE A 210 -11.89 7.29 4.66
CA ILE A 210 -11.48 7.84 5.95
C ILE A 210 -11.65 9.36 5.93
N GLU A 211 -12.35 9.87 6.94
CA GLU A 211 -12.51 11.29 7.20
C GLU A 211 -12.27 11.55 8.69
N GLU A 212 -11.45 12.55 9.00
CA GLU A 212 -11.10 12.95 10.37
C GLU A 212 -10.72 11.78 11.30
N GLY A 213 -9.96 10.83 10.78
CA GLY A 213 -9.49 9.66 11.53
C GLY A 213 -10.54 8.58 11.76
N ARG A 214 -11.65 8.57 11.03
CA ARG A 214 -12.74 7.58 11.13
C ARG A 214 -13.03 6.97 9.78
N SER A 215 -13.34 5.69 9.74
CA SER A 215 -13.95 5.08 8.55
C SER A 215 -15.43 5.46 8.49
N VAL A 216 -15.79 6.26 7.48
CA VAL A 216 -17.15 6.80 7.34
C VAL A 216 -18.00 6.04 6.33
N LYS A 217 -17.35 5.38 5.37
CA LYS A 217 -18.03 4.56 4.36
C LYS A 217 -17.11 3.47 3.83
N HIS A 218 -17.66 2.32 3.49
CA HIS A 218 -16.94 1.19 2.88
C HIS A 218 -17.90 0.36 2.03
N GLY A 219 -17.36 -0.44 1.13
CA GLY A 219 -18.14 -1.33 0.26
C GLY A 219 -17.41 -1.70 -1.02
N ASP A 220 -18.19 -2.16 -2.00
CA ASP A 220 -17.70 -2.45 -3.34
C ASP A 220 -17.43 -1.15 -4.11
N MET A 221 -16.34 -1.10 -4.86
CA MET A 221 -15.96 0.10 -5.62
C MET A 221 -17.03 0.47 -6.67
N LEU A 222 -17.72 -0.51 -7.23
CA LEU A 222 -18.80 -0.24 -8.19
C LEU A 222 -19.93 0.59 -7.57
N ASP A 223 -20.30 0.28 -6.32
CA ASP A 223 -21.33 1.04 -5.60
C ASP A 223 -20.88 2.48 -5.35
N LEU A 224 -19.60 2.70 -5.05
CA LEU A 224 -19.07 4.05 -4.87
C LEU A 224 -19.07 4.85 -6.17
N ILE A 225 -18.73 4.22 -7.30
CA ILE A 225 -18.72 4.90 -8.62
C ILE A 225 -20.11 5.45 -8.96
N GLU A 226 -21.19 4.77 -8.54
CA GLU A 226 -22.56 5.22 -8.75
C GLU A 226 -23.00 6.29 -7.74
N ASP A 227 -22.34 6.40 -6.59
CA ASP A 227 -22.67 7.35 -5.51
C ASP A 227 -21.92 8.68 -5.65
N GLN A 228 -22.39 9.50 -6.59
CA GLN A 228 -21.81 10.81 -6.87
C GLN A 228 -21.84 11.77 -5.66
N GLU A 229 -22.84 11.64 -4.79
CA GLU A 229 -22.94 12.45 -3.58
C GLU A 229 -21.78 12.17 -2.62
N SER A 230 -21.49 10.91 -2.35
CA SER A 230 -20.35 10.52 -1.51
C SER A 230 -19.01 10.92 -2.13
N ILE A 231 -18.84 10.75 -3.44
CA ILE A 231 -17.62 11.13 -4.15
C ILE A 231 -17.36 12.63 -3.99
N HIS A 232 -18.39 13.46 -4.26
CA HIS A 232 -18.27 14.90 -4.12
C HIS A 232 -18.01 15.33 -2.67
N HIS A 233 -18.77 14.75 -1.71
CA HIS A 233 -18.69 15.12 -0.30
C HIS A 233 -17.33 14.77 0.31
N TYR A 234 -16.90 13.52 0.21
CA TYR A 234 -15.71 13.00 0.91
C TYR A 234 -14.41 13.17 0.12
N LEU A 235 -14.46 13.10 -1.21
CA LEU A 235 -13.26 13.08 -2.04
C LEU A 235 -13.04 14.38 -2.79
N GLY A 236 -14.07 15.23 -2.90
CA GLY A 236 -13.99 16.50 -3.62
C GLY A 236 -13.75 16.33 -5.13
N ALA A 237 -13.99 15.13 -5.67
CA ALA A 237 -13.89 14.84 -7.08
C ALA A 237 -15.22 15.16 -7.76
N ALA A 238 -15.16 15.85 -8.89
CA ALA A 238 -16.30 16.16 -9.76
C ALA A 238 -16.29 15.23 -10.99
#